data_70ff02ad5bdbd596ee95178f0a38364a
#
_entry.id   70ff02ad5bdbd596ee95178f0a38364a
#
_cell.length_a   1.000
_cell.length_b   1.000
_cell.length_c   1.000
_cell.angle_alpha   90.00
_cell.angle_beta   90.00
_cell.angle_gamma   90.00
#
_symmetry.space_group_name_H-M   'P 1'
#
loop_
_entity.id
_entity.type
_entity.pdbx_description
1 polymer ?
#
loop_
_entity_poly.entity_id
_entity_poly.type
_entity_poly.pdbx_seq_one_letter_code
_entity_poly.pdbx_strand_id
1 'polypeptide(L)'
;MKSIKHFSMFLFAGILSLTMFSCISDDDKNQEITRAHYSQLSGSYSGTAQYFKVVDNATKVEKAEGVSTVITSDSTMKVMGLPIEGLVKKLDSEEIKNALLAQPCLEFSARYVIYNVSSENEISFWIYPTALEFNNVELGGTTHNYKILFAYPSGGTNYKTSSIVGFYLYPAELYDGDVKIQSLIPSLDNVTDYDAIYVECSK
;
A
#
# COMPACT_ATOMS: atom_id res chain seq x y z
N MET A 1 -2.24 -31.49 -13.72
CA MET A 1 -3.36 -31.12 -12.85
C MET A 1 -2.95 -31.25 -11.38
N LYS A 2 -2.28 -30.28 -10.82
CA LYS A 2 -2.01 -30.14 -9.37
C LYS A 2 -1.56 -28.71 -9.15
N SER A 3 -2.44 -27.81 -8.77
CA SER A 3 -2.12 -26.57 -8.05
C SER A 3 -3.30 -25.61 -8.00
N ILE A 4 -4.35 -25.94 -7.26
CA ILE A 4 -5.42 -24.99 -6.90
C ILE A 4 -5.75 -25.11 -5.40
N LYS A 5 -4.85 -25.63 -4.58
CA LYS A 5 -5.18 -25.90 -3.16
C LYS A 5 -4.59 -24.88 -2.17
N HIS A 6 -3.82 -23.90 -2.57
CA HIS A 6 -3.17 -23.00 -1.61
C HIS A 6 -3.79 -21.61 -1.51
N PHE A 7 -4.66 -21.21 -2.44
CA PHE A 7 -5.27 -19.89 -2.39
C PHE A 7 -6.46 -19.77 -1.41
N SER A 8 -7.04 -20.91 -1.02
CA SER A 8 -8.22 -20.92 -0.13
C SER A 8 -7.89 -20.83 1.37
N MET A 9 -6.62 -20.97 1.76
CA MET A 9 -6.26 -21.05 3.19
C MET A 9 -6.04 -19.68 3.84
N PHE A 10 -5.76 -18.65 3.04
CA PHE A 10 -5.55 -17.29 3.58
C PHE A 10 -6.82 -16.49 3.84
N LEU A 11 -7.94 -16.90 3.25
CA LEU A 11 -9.22 -16.21 3.47
C LEU A 11 -9.83 -16.53 4.86
N PHE A 12 -9.41 -17.62 5.50
CA PHE A 12 -9.97 -18.05 6.80
C PHE A 12 -9.17 -17.54 8.01
N ALA A 13 -7.90 -17.17 7.85
CA ALA A 13 -7.09 -16.65 8.95
C ALA A 13 -7.47 -15.22 9.35
N GLY A 14 -8.00 -14.42 8.41
CA GLY A 14 -8.43 -13.04 8.67
C GLY A 14 -9.74 -12.89 9.46
N ILE A 15 -10.55 -13.94 9.55
CA ILE A 15 -11.86 -13.87 10.21
C ILE A 15 -11.81 -14.34 11.67
N LEU A 16 -10.83 -15.16 12.04
CA LEU A 16 -10.71 -15.70 13.40
C LEU A 16 -9.98 -14.79 14.38
N SER A 17 -9.31 -13.73 13.94
CA SER A 17 -8.62 -12.80 14.84
C SER A 17 -9.51 -11.70 15.41
N LEU A 18 -10.79 -11.62 14.99
CA LEU A 18 -11.74 -10.59 15.45
C LEU A 18 -12.40 -10.89 16.81
N THR A 19 -12.13 -12.05 17.42
CA THR A 19 -12.79 -12.44 18.69
C THR A 19 -11.90 -12.45 19.92
N MET A 20 -10.62 -12.03 19.84
CA MET A 20 -9.68 -12.12 20.98
C MET A 20 -9.27 -10.77 21.58
N PHE A 21 -9.96 -9.67 21.27
CA PHE A 21 -9.71 -8.38 21.94
C PHE A 21 -10.84 -7.99 22.89
N SER A 22 -11.10 -8.86 23.86
CA SER A 22 -11.93 -8.49 25.01
C SER A 22 -11.13 -8.71 26.28
N CYS A 23 -10.17 -7.83 26.55
CA CYS A 23 -9.59 -7.51 27.88
C CYS A 23 -8.42 -6.55 27.69
N ILE A 24 -8.69 -5.28 27.41
CA ILE A 24 -7.76 -4.19 27.64
C ILE A 24 -8.51 -3.12 28.44
N SER A 25 -7.86 -2.69 29.51
CA SER A 25 -8.28 -1.74 30.54
C SER A 25 -9.18 -0.56 30.09
N ASP A 26 -10.10 -0.21 30.97
CA ASP A 26 -11.24 0.72 30.89
C ASP A 26 -10.95 2.22 30.60
N ASP A 27 -9.76 2.61 30.10
CA ASP A 27 -9.43 4.04 29.95
C ASP A 27 -9.36 4.56 28.50
N ASP A 28 -9.31 3.70 27.48
CA ASP A 28 -9.42 4.14 26.09
C ASP A 28 -10.80 3.77 25.53
N LYS A 29 -11.76 4.67 25.67
CA LYS A 29 -13.07 4.56 25.03
C LYS A 29 -12.90 4.72 23.52
N ASN A 30 -12.61 3.63 22.82
CA ASN A 30 -12.70 3.58 21.38
C ASN A 30 -14.10 4.04 20.96
N GLN A 31 -14.18 5.08 20.15
CA GLN A 31 -15.46 5.59 19.67
C GLN A 31 -16.08 4.57 18.71
N GLU A 32 -17.39 4.42 18.75
CA GLU A 32 -18.10 3.61 17.77
C GLU A 32 -17.84 4.14 16.36
N ILE A 33 -17.41 3.25 15.44
CA ILE A 33 -17.11 3.61 14.05
C ILE A 33 -18.42 3.82 13.29
N THR A 34 -18.64 5.02 12.81
CA THR A 34 -19.86 5.44 12.13
C THR A 34 -19.58 5.92 10.70
N ARG A 35 -20.62 6.11 9.90
CA ARG A 35 -20.52 6.74 8.58
C ARG A 35 -19.94 8.15 8.63
N ALA A 36 -20.09 8.87 9.72
CA ALA A 36 -19.51 10.20 9.89
C ALA A 36 -17.97 10.16 9.82
N HIS A 37 -17.34 9.11 10.34
CA HIS A 37 -15.89 8.95 10.30
C HIS A 37 -15.40 8.70 8.86
N TYR A 38 -16.14 7.92 8.06
CA TYR A 38 -15.84 7.73 6.63
C TYR A 38 -15.98 9.05 5.85
N SER A 39 -17.03 9.83 6.14
CA SER A 39 -17.20 11.16 5.53
C SER A 39 -16.11 12.15 5.95
N GLN A 40 -15.66 12.09 7.20
CA GLN A 40 -14.56 12.90 7.71
C GLN A 40 -13.25 12.61 7.00
N LEU A 41 -12.94 11.33 6.78
CA LEU A 41 -11.74 10.88 6.08
C LEU A 41 -11.80 11.20 4.58
N SER A 42 -13.00 11.29 3.98
CA SER A 42 -13.16 11.52 2.55
C SER A 42 -12.64 12.89 2.10
N GLY A 43 -12.07 12.94 0.90
CA GLY A 43 -11.54 14.14 0.28
C GLY A 43 -10.41 13.88 -0.68
N SER A 44 -9.89 14.98 -1.25
CA SER A 44 -8.70 14.98 -2.10
C SER A 44 -7.53 15.52 -1.29
N TYR A 45 -6.41 14.82 -1.34
CA TYR A 45 -5.20 15.11 -0.61
C TYR A 45 -4.03 15.17 -1.57
N SER A 46 -3.08 16.07 -1.34
CA SER A 46 -1.85 16.21 -2.13
C SER A 46 -0.64 16.20 -1.23
N GLY A 47 0.46 15.61 -1.68
CA GLY A 47 1.64 15.49 -0.84
C GLY A 47 2.79 14.75 -1.49
N THR A 48 3.41 13.87 -0.73
CA THR A 48 4.68 13.24 -1.08
C THR A 48 4.69 11.76 -0.78
N ALA A 49 5.58 11.04 -1.43
CA ALA A 49 5.94 9.68 -1.05
C ALA A 49 7.42 9.62 -0.67
N GLN A 50 7.74 8.84 0.35
CA GLN A 50 9.11 8.61 0.81
C GLN A 50 9.42 7.12 0.71
N TYR A 51 10.64 6.78 0.31
CA TYR A 51 11.12 5.40 0.25
C TYR A 51 12.62 5.35 0.50
N PHE A 52 13.11 4.22 0.95
CA PHE A 52 14.54 4.01 1.16
C PHE A 52 15.21 3.54 -0.12
N LYS A 53 16.37 4.11 -0.42
CA LYS A 53 17.26 3.75 -1.52
C LYS A 53 18.67 3.53 -0.99
N VAL A 54 19.37 2.53 -1.52
CA VAL A 54 20.80 2.33 -1.23
C VAL A 54 21.62 3.07 -2.29
N VAL A 55 22.44 4.01 -1.86
CA VAL A 55 23.36 4.79 -2.70
C VAL A 55 24.74 4.75 -2.05
N ASP A 56 25.74 4.28 -2.78
CA ASP A 56 27.14 4.19 -2.29
C ASP A 56 27.27 3.42 -0.96
N ASN A 57 26.56 2.29 -0.84
CA ASN A 57 26.45 1.47 0.37
C ASN A 57 25.84 2.18 1.60
N ALA A 58 25.23 3.33 1.41
CA ALA A 58 24.47 4.03 2.45
C ALA A 58 22.99 4.01 2.13
N THR A 59 22.16 3.79 3.15
CA THR A 59 20.71 3.91 3.01
C THR A 59 20.31 5.37 3.14
N LYS A 60 19.63 5.89 2.13
CA LYS A 60 19.09 7.25 2.09
C LYS A 60 17.57 7.20 1.96
N VAL A 61 16.91 8.22 2.49
CA VAL A 61 15.49 8.45 2.25
C VAL A 61 15.36 9.33 1.02
N GLU A 62 14.68 8.84 0.00
CA GLU A 62 14.31 9.62 -1.17
C GLU A 62 12.86 10.11 -1.00
N LYS A 63 12.59 11.31 -1.52
CA LYS A 63 11.28 11.95 -1.44
C LYS A 63 10.80 12.31 -2.83
N ALA A 64 9.61 11.82 -3.19
CA ALA A 64 8.94 12.16 -4.43
C ALA A 64 7.75 13.10 -4.13
N GLU A 65 7.68 14.21 -4.87
CA GLU A 65 6.59 15.17 -4.80
C GLU A 65 5.47 14.82 -5.81
N GLY A 66 4.31 15.44 -5.65
CA GLY A 66 3.21 15.32 -6.62
C GLY A 66 2.35 14.08 -6.46
N VAL A 67 2.47 13.40 -5.31
CA VAL A 67 1.54 12.30 -4.97
C VAL A 67 0.19 12.90 -4.59
N SER A 68 -0.88 12.30 -5.08
CA SER A 68 -2.23 12.66 -4.67
C SER A 68 -3.04 11.43 -4.29
N THR A 69 -3.95 11.62 -3.35
CA THR A 69 -4.83 10.57 -2.85
C THR A 69 -6.25 11.10 -2.79
N VAL A 70 -7.19 10.38 -3.40
CA VAL A 70 -8.62 10.65 -3.30
C VAL A 70 -9.25 9.55 -2.47
N ILE A 71 -9.87 9.92 -1.36
CA ILE A 71 -10.56 9.00 -0.44
C ILE A 71 -12.06 9.31 -0.50
N THR A 72 -12.87 8.28 -0.66
CA THR A 72 -14.33 8.42 -0.74
C THR A 72 -15.01 7.80 0.47
N SER A 73 -16.19 8.27 0.81
CA SER A 73 -16.94 7.75 1.97
C SER A 73 -17.53 6.34 1.79
N ASP A 74 -17.40 5.76 0.60
CA ASP A 74 -17.80 4.38 0.27
C ASP A 74 -16.65 3.36 0.47
N SER A 75 -15.61 3.73 1.20
CA SER A 75 -14.44 2.89 1.51
C SER A 75 -13.53 2.62 0.32
N THR A 76 -13.49 3.51 -0.67
CA THR A 76 -12.53 3.43 -1.77
C THR A 76 -11.48 4.54 -1.68
N MET A 77 -10.31 4.24 -2.21
CA MET A 77 -9.17 5.13 -2.26
C MET A 77 -8.50 5.01 -3.63
N LYS A 78 -8.07 6.14 -4.19
CA LYS A 78 -7.23 6.19 -5.38
C LYS A 78 -5.95 6.92 -5.06
N VAL A 79 -4.83 6.39 -5.49
CA VAL A 79 -3.51 6.98 -5.30
C VAL A 79 -2.85 7.18 -6.64
N MET A 80 -2.34 8.37 -6.89
CA MET A 80 -1.65 8.77 -8.12
C MET A 80 -0.30 9.37 -7.76
N GLY A 81 0.66 9.27 -8.66
CA GLY A 81 1.95 9.90 -8.47
C GLY A 81 2.95 9.09 -7.63
N LEU A 82 2.72 7.79 -7.39
CA LEU A 82 3.70 6.97 -6.68
C LEU A 82 5.01 6.88 -7.45
N PRO A 83 6.16 6.99 -6.76
CA PRO A 83 7.46 6.83 -7.40
C PRO A 83 7.69 5.38 -7.82
N ILE A 84 7.77 5.14 -9.14
CA ILE A 84 8.05 3.80 -9.68
C ILE A 84 9.36 3.27 -9.11
N GLU A 85 10.38 4.11 -8.94
CA GLU A 85 11.66 3.72 -8.36
C GLU A 85 11.50 3.06 -6.98
N GLY A 86 10.65 3.60 -6.11
CA GLY A 86 10.35 3.01 -4.81
C GLY A 86 9.68 1.64 -4.91
N LEU A 87 8.87 1.42 -5.95
CA LEU A 87 8.17 0.16 -6.21
C LEU A 87 9.13 -0.94 -6.70
N VAL A 88 10.11 -0.57 -7.55
CA VAL A 88 10.99 -1.52 -8.26
C VAL A 88 12.40 -1.59 -7.70
N LYS A 89 12.69 -0.89 -6.61
CA LYS A 89 14.05 -0.77 -6.02
C LYS A 89 14.72 -2.11 -5.69
N LYS A 90 13.93 -3.15 -5.45
CA LYS A 90 14.38 -4.50 -5.08
C LYS A 90 14.35 -5.51 -6.22
N LEU A 91 14.07 -5.08 -7.45
CA LEU A 91 14.13 -5.98 -8.59
C LEU A 91 15.56 -6.39 -8.88
N ASP A 92 15.78 -7.69 -9.06
CA ASP A 92 17.07 -8.28 -9.39
C ASP A 92 17.43 -8.04 -10.88
N SER A 93 16.43 -8.03 -11.77
CA SER A 93 16.62 -7.77 -13.18
C SER A 93 16.66 -6.27 -13.45
N GLU A 94 17.84 -5.75 -13.75
CA GLU A 94 18.02 -4.36 -14.19
C GLU A 94 17.29 -4.06 -15.51
N GLU A 95 17.12 -5.04 -16.36
CA GLU A 95 16.39 -4.90 -17.63
C GLU A 95 14.91 -4.64 -17.39
N ILE A 96 14.25 -5.47 -16.57
CA ILE A 96 12.84 -5.26 -16.16
C ILE A 96 12.69 -3.95 -15.42
N LYS A 97 13.58 -3.68 -14.47
CA LYS A 97 13.57 -2.45 -13.68
C LYS A 97 13.61 -1.20 -14.55
N ASN A 98 14.52 -1.15 -15.53
CA ASN A 98 14.64 -0.02 -16.44
C ASN A 98 13.41 0.11 -17.36
N ALA A 99 12.84 -1.00 -17.81
CA ALA A 99 11.61 -0.99 -18.60
C ALA A 99 10.42 -0.45 -17.81
N LEU A 100 10.30 -0.78 -16.51
CA LEU A 100 9.25 -0.26 -15.64
C LEU A 100 9.48 1.20 -15.25
N LEU A 101 10.73 1.62 -15.01
CA LEU A 101 11.08 3.03 -14.75
C LEU A 101 10.74 3.96 -15.94
N ALA A 102 10.74 3.45 -17.15
CA ALA A 102 10.36 4.20 -18.36
C ALA A 102 8.85 4.39 -18.50
N GLN A 103 8.03 3.74 -17.67
CA GLN A 103 6.57 3.85 -17.73
C GLN A 103 6.08 5.17 -17.10
N PRO A 104 4.93 5.70 -17.53
CA PRO A 104 4.32 6.86 -16.90
C PRO A 104 3.92 6.53 -15.47
N CYS A 105 3.77 7.56 -14.66
CA CYS A 105 3.22 7.44 -13.32
C CYS A 105 1.81 6.86 -13.37
N LEU A 106 1.56 5.84 -12.55
CA LEU A 106 0.33 5.07 -12.57
C LEU A 106 -0.61 5.49 -11.43
N GLU A 107 -1.91 5.31 -11.69
CA GLU A 107 -2.97 5.34 -10.69
C GLU A 107 -3.27 3.92 -10.25
N PHE A 108 -3.47 3.71 -8.96
CA PHE A 108 -4.06 2.47 -8.47
C PHE A 108 -5.18 2.74 -7.48
N SER A 109 -6.04 1.75 -7.32
CA SER A 109 -7.15 1.79 -6.39
C SER A 109 -6.88 0.91 -5.18
N ALA A 110 -7.51 1.26 -4.06
CA ALA A 110 -7.51 0.45 -2.86
C ALA A 110 -8.88 0.52 -2.19
N ARG A 111 -9.22 -0.50 -1.40
CA ARG A 111 -10.26 -0.39 -0.38
C ARG A 111 -9.62 -0.02 0.94
N TYR A 112 -10.35 0.66 1.80
CA TYR A 112 -9.93 0.88 3.16
C TYR A 112 -11.03 0.54 4.17
N VAL A 113 -10.62 0.22 5.40
CA VAL A 113 -11.53 -0.07 6.51
C VAL A 113 -11.02 0.66 7.75
N ILE A 114 -11.84 1.53 8.31
CA ILE A 114 -11.53 2.17 9.60
C ILE A 114 -11.63 1.10 10.68
N TYR A 115 -10.59 0.97 11.50
CA TYR A 115 -10.57 0.01 12.60
C TYR A 115 -10.46 0.68 13.99
N ASN A 116 -10.05 1.95 14.04
CA ASN A 116 -9.97 2.69 15.28
C ASN A 116 -10.26 4.18 15.06
N VAL A 117 -10.90 4.80 16.05
CA VAL A 117 -11.08 6.26 16.15
C VAL A 117 -10.74 6.64 17.58
N SER A 118 -9.66 7.39 17.78
CA SER A 118 -9.23 7.84 19.10
C SER A 118 -10.12 8.97 19.65
N SER A 119 -10.02 9.23 20.95
CA SER A 119 -10.69 10.36 21.62
C SER A 119 -10.28 11.72 21.04
N GLU A 120 -9.10 11.83 20.45
CA GLU A 120 -8.59 13.02 19.76
C GLU A 120 -9.05 13.13 18.30
N ASN A 121 -9.96 12.25 17.88
CA ASN A 121 -10.46 12.13 16.50
C ASN A 121 -9.39 11.77 15.48
N GLU A 122 -8.35 11.07 15.88
CA GLU A 122 -7.45 10.40 14.96
C GLU A 122 -8.13 9.15 14.42
N ILE A 123 -8.14 8.99 13.12
CA ILE A 123 -8.75 7.84 12.43
C ILE A 123 -7.64 6.93 11.94
N SER A 124 -7.60 5.71 12.45
CA SER A 124 -6.72 4.65 11.93
C SER A 124 -7.49 3.70 11.03
N PHE A 125 -6.87 3.30 9.91
CA PHE A 125 -7.52 2.47 8.91
C PHE A 125 -6.55 1.47 8.28
N TRP A 126 -7.09 0.33 7.85
CA TRP A 126 -6.40 -0.64 7.02
C TRP A 126 -6.65 -0.34 5.56
N ILE A 127 -5.62 -0.57 4.73
CA ILE A 127 -5.68 -0.41 3.28
C ILE A 127 -5.48 -1.77 2.63
N TYR A 128 -6.28 -2.05 1.62
CA TYR A 128 -6.25 -3.25 0.79
C TYR A 128 -6.00 -2.82 -0.66
N PRO A 129 -4.74 -2.63 -1.05
CA PRO A 129 -4.39 -2.19 -2.40
C PRO A 129 -4.78 -3.22 -3.46
N THR A 130 -5.23 -2.78 -4.62
CA THR A 130 -5.28 -3.61 -5.82
C THR A 130 -3.86 -3.78 -6.38
N ALA A 131 -3.68 -4.68 -7.34
CA ALA A 131 -2.45 -4.74 -8.10
C ALA A 131 -2.19 -3.41 -8.84
N LEU A 132 -0.94 -3.00 -8.91
CA LEU A 132 -0.50 -1.93 -9.80
C LEU A 132 -0.06 -2.57 -11.12
N GLU A 133 -0.69 -2.19 -12.22
CA GLU A 133 -0.50 -2.83 -13.53
C GLU A 133 0.30 -1.93 -14.48
N PHE A 134 1.27 -2.53 -15.16
CA PHE A 134 2.07 -1.95 -16.22
C PHE A 134 1.77 -2.73 -17.51
N ASN A 135 0.91 -2.17 -18.35
CA ASN A 135 0.45 -2.84 -19.55
C ASN A 135 1.31 -2.46 -20.79
N ASN A 136 1.52 -3.43 -21.67
CA ASN A 136 2.23 -3.24 -22.93
C ASN A 136 3.67 -2.73 -22.76
N VAL A 137 4.41 -3.28 -21.81
CA VAL A 137 5.83 -2.97 -21.60
C VAL A 137 6.66 -3.73 -22.63
N GLU A 138 7.36 -3.02 -23.50
CA GLU A 138 8.25 -3.61 -24.49
C GLU A 138 9.59 -3.97 -23.85
N LEU A 139 9.99 -5.24 -23.94
CA LEU A 139 11.26 -5.75 -23.42
C LEU A 139 11.80 -6.88 -24.32
N GLY A 140 13.04 -6.77 -24.81
CA GLY A 140 13.66 -7.80 -25.63
C GLY A 140 12.91 -8.12 -26.93
N GLY A 141 12.10 -7.19 -27.45
CA GLY A 141 11.26 -7.40 -28.64
C GLY A 141 9.95 -8.15 -28.36
N THR A 142 9.59 -8.30 -27.09
CA THR A 142 8.34 -8.93 -26.63
C THR A 142 7.56 -7.94 -25.77
N THR A 143 6.23 -7.97 -25.90
CA THR A 143 5.32 -7.17 -25.07
C THR A 143 4.95 -7.94 -23.81
N HIS A 144 5.11 -7.31 -22.66
CA HIS A 144 4.84 -7.85 -21.32
C HIS A 144 3.75 -7.08 -20.61
N ASN A 145 3.06 -7.72 -19.66
CA ASN A 145 2.09 -7.09 -18.77
C ASN A 145 2.50 -7.35 -17.31
N TYR A 146 3.27 -6.44 -16.78
CA TYR A 146 3.74 -6.58 -15.39
C TYR A 146 2.68 -6.10 -14.41
N LYS A 147 2.62 -6.75 -13.24
CA LYS A 147 1.82 -6.29 -12.10
C LYS A 147 2.59 -6.44 -10.80
N ILE A 148 2.51 -5.41 -9.97
CA ILE A 148 3.04 -5.42 -8.60
C ILE A 148 1.88 -5.63 -7.65
N LEU A 149 1.97 -6.69 -6.85
CA LEU A 149 1.08 -6.94 -5.72
C LEU A 149 1.67 -6.31 -4.47
N PHE A 150 0.80 -5.81 -3.60
CA PHE A 150 1.18 -5.25 -2.31
C PHE A 150 0.86 -6.22 -1.17
N ALA A 151 1.68 -6.19 -0.12
CA ALA A 151 1.32 -6.83 1.14
C ALA A 151 0.14 -6.09 1.78
N TYR A 152 -0.77 -6.82 2.40
CA TYR A 152 -1.93 -6.24 3.07
C TYR A 152 -2.30 -7.03 4.35
N PRO A 153 -3.00 -6.39 5.28
CA PRO A 153 -3.39 -4.99 5.27
C PRO A 153 -2.20 -4.06 5.51
N SER A 154 -2.19 -2.92 4.83
CA SER A 154 -1.27 -1.82 5.13
C SER A 154 -1.95 -0.82 6.06
N GLY A 155 -1.20 -0.21 6.97
CA GLY A 155 -1.75 0.74 7.94
C GLY A 155 -1.75 2.17 7.43
N GLY A 156 -2.76 2.94 7.83
CA GLY A 156 -2.83 4.38 7.60
C GLY A 156 -3.51 5.10 8.75
N THR A 157 -3.22 6.39 8.86
CA THR A 157 -3.75 7.28 9.89
C THR A 157 -4.15 8.62 9.29
N ASN A 158 -5.28 9.17 9.71
CA ASN A 158 -5.67 10.55 9.47
C ASN A 158 -5.60 11.34 10.77
N TYR A 159 -4.75 12.36 10.78
CA TYR A 159 -4.63 13.32 11.86
C TYR A 159 -5.60 14.47 11.64
N LYS A 160 -6.77 14.42 12.26
CA LYS A 160 -7.84 15.40 12.05
C LYS A 160 -7.41 16.85 12.30
N THR A 161 -6.56 17.08 13.27
CA THR A 161 -6.09 18.43 13.62
C THR A 161 -5.25 19.08 12.52
N SER A 162 -4.57 18.28 11.71
CA SER A 162 -3.70 18.74 10.63
C SER A 162 -4.25 18.47 9.22
N SER A 163 -5.40 17.78 9.11
CA SER A 163 -5.95 17.34 7.83
C SER A 163 -4.96 16.52 6.99
N ILE A 164 -4.05 15.80 7.67
CA ILE A 164 -3.03 14.97 7.05
C ILE A 164 -3.50 13.51 7.04
N VAL A 165 -3.25 12.83 5.95
CA VAL A 165 -3.37 11.38 5.80
C VAL A 165 -1.99 10.81 5.54
N GLY A 166 -1.55 9.88 6.39
CA GLY A 166 -0.31 9.12 6.20
C GLY A 166 -0.60 7.63 6.10
N PHE A 167 0.08 6.92 5.21
CA PHE A 167 -0.06 5.47 5.10
C PHE A 167 1.16 4.82 4.46
N TYR A 168 1.32 3.53 4.73
CA TYR A 168 2.39 2.70 4.17
C TYR A 168 1.86 1.81 3.05
N LEU A 169 2.71 1.57 2.06
CA LEU A 169 2.50 0.59 0.99
C LEU A 169 3.74 -0.30 0.89
N TYR A 170 3.54 -1.61 0.82
CA TYR A 170 4.61 -2.60 0.77
C TYR A 170 4.54 -3.36 -0.55
N PRO A 171 5.32 -2.99 -1.59
CA PRO A 171 5.42 -3.80 -2.81
C PRO A 171 5.94 -5.19 -2.45
N ALA A 172 5.15 -6.23 -2.72
CA ALA A 172 5.42 -7.57 -2.22
C ALA A 172 5.89 -8.55 -3.29
N GLU A 173 5.29 -8.51 -4.46
CA GLU A 173 5.55 -9.47 -5.53
C GLU A 173 5.42 -8.82 -6.90
N LEU A 174 6.30 -9.23 -7.83
CA LEU A 174 6.21 -8.89 -9.25
C LEU A 174 5.75 -10.10 -10.05
N TYR A 175 4.82 -9.88 -10.97
CA TYR A 175 4.34 -10.86 -11.96
C TYR A 175 4.49 -10.32 -13.36
N ASP A 176 4.60 -11.24 -14.35
CA ASP A 176 4.36 -11.01 -15.77
C ASP A 176 3.16 -11.86 -16.18
N GLY A 177 2.06 -11.23 -16.53
CA GLY A 177 0.75 -11.88 -16.62
C GLY A 177 0.39 -12.61 -15.33
N ASP A 178 0.28 -13.94 -15.38
CA ASP A 178 0.00 -14.78 -14.21
C ASP A 178 1.24 -15.50 -13.65
N VAL A 179 2.41 -15.23 -14.21
CA VAL A 179 3.68 -15.86 -13.78
C VAL A 179 4.38 -14.95 -12.78
N LYS A 180 4.60 -15.45 -11.58
CA LYS A 180 5.40 -14.75 -10.57
C LYS A 180 6.86 -14.71 -10.99
N ILE A 181 7.41 -13.50 -11.10
CA ILE A 181 8.81 -13.25 -11.45
C ILE A 181 9.68 -13.19 -10.20
N GLN A 182 9.25 -12.40 -9.18
CA GLN A 182 10.06 -12.17 -7.99
C GLN A 182 9.21 -11.83 -6.76
N SER A 183 9.67 -12.26 -5.57
CA SER A 183 9.22 -11.71 -4.29
C SER A 183 10.07 -10.49 -3.94
N LEU A 184 9.41 -9.36 -3.65
CA LEU A 184 10.06 -8.09 -3.32
C LEU A 184 10.27 -7.91 -1.81
N ILE A 185 9.59 -8.71 -1.00
CA ILE A 185 9.77 -8.80 0.45
C ILE A 185 10.09 -10.25 0.84
N PRO A 186 10.95 -10.47 1.84
CA PRO A 186 11.40 -11.82 2.22
C PRO A 186 10.25 -12.67 2.78
N SER A 187 9.41 -12.09 3.61
CA SER A 187 8.17 -12.69 4.12
C SER A 187 7.29 -11.60 4.73
N LEU A 188 6.00 -11.87 4.89
CA LEU A 188 5.06 -10.94 5.54
C LEU A 188 5.40 -10.71 7.03
N ASP A 189 6.06 -11.68 7.67
CA ASP A 189 6.42 -11.61 9.10
C ASP A 189 7.69 -10.78 9.35
N ASN A 190 8.46 -10.47 8.29
CA ASN A 190 9.74 -9.77 8.36
C ASN A 190 9.76 -8.49 7.52
N VAL A 191 8.60 -7.86 7.32
CA VAL A 191 8.50 -6.57 6.64
C VAL A 191 9.08 -5.48 7.52
N THR A 192 9.91 -4.64 6.95
CA THR A 192 10.53 -3.50 7.62
C THR A 192 10.17 -2.19 6.93
N ASP A 193 10.40 -1.05 7.59
CA ASP A 193 10.19 0.28 6.98
C ASP A 193 11.02 0.46 5.70
N TYR A 194 12.16 -0.25 5.57
CA TYR A 194 12.98 -0.26 4.34
C TYR A 194 12.25 -0.84 3.13
N ASP A 195 11.21 -1.63 3.35
CA ASP A 195 10.40 -2.26 2.32
C ASP A 195 9.25 -1.36 1.86
N ALA A 196 8.88 -0.40 2.70
CA ALA A 196 7.73 0.46 2.50
C ALA A 196 7.99 1.62 1.52
N ILE A 197 6.88 2.11 0.97
CA ILE A 197 6.69 3.48 0.50
C ILE A 197 5.74 4.13 1.50
N TYR A 198 6.18 5.20 2.15
CA TYR A 198 5.35 6.01 3.03
C TYR A 198 4.76 7.18 2.24
N VAL A 199 3.45 7.29 2.22
CA VAL A 199 2.71 8.37 1.57
C VAL A 199 2.17 9.30 2.65
N GLU A 200 2.41 10.60 2.50
CA GLU A 200 1.87 11.65 3.36
C GLU A 200 1.28 12.75 2.51
N CYS A 201 -0.01 12.99 2.69
CA CYS A 201 -0.78 13.98 1.93
C CYS A 201 -1.65 14.83 2.86
N SER A 202 -1.87 16.09 2.49
CA SER A 202 -2.76 17.02 3.18
C SER A 202 -3.88 17.54 2.27
N LYS A 203 -5.01 17.95 2.88
CA LYS A 203 -6.10 18.64 2.16
C LYS A 203 -5.69 20.04 1.77
#